data_d5a509bd89e49d0dab1fd376f762f194
#
_entry.id   d5a509bd89e49d0dab1fd376f762f194
#
_cell.length_a   1.000
_cell.length_b   1.000
_cell.length_c   1.000
_cell.angle_alpha   90.00
_cell.angle_beta   90.00
_cell.angle_gamma   90.00
#
_symmetry.space_group_name_H-M   'P 1'
#
loop_
_entity.id
_entity.type
_entity.pdbx_description
1 polymer ?
#
loop_
_entity_poly.entity_id
_entity_poly.type
_entity_poly.pdbx_seq_one_letter_code
_entity_poly.pdbx_strand_id
1 'polypeptide(L)'
;MDWVTGLVPRGKENFNSCLIIVDRFSKSIRCLPSHKNDTAMDTALLFWNNIISTCGVPKIIISDRDPKFTSKFWTKLYDMLGTKLAFYTAYLPQTDGLAERMIQTMEDILRRFCAYAMEYKDHEGYTHDWVTLLPSVQLAYNTSQHFTTRKTPALVEKWWNPLLPVNHLKKHLLTIHSTAKDFHEI
;
A
#
# COMPACT_ATOMS: atom_id res chain seq x y z
N MET A 1 -3.69 8.88 5.80
CA MET A 1 -3.86 7.45 6.12
C MET A 1 -5.30 7.17 6.45
N ASP A 2 -5.77 5.97 6.19
CA ASP A 2 -7.15 5.57 6.31
C ASP A 2 -7.29 4.06 6.49
N TRP A 3 -8.46 3.60 6.95
CA TRP A 3 -8.76 2.20 7.21
C TRP A 3 -9.69 1.61 6.17
N VAL A 4 -9.30 0.48 5.59
CA VAL A 4 -10.22 -0.41 4.86
C VAL A 4 -10.69 -1.48 5.83
N THR A 5 -11.98 -1.46 6.15
CA THR A 5 -12.62 -2.39 7.08
C THR A 5 -13.60 -3.33 6.36
N GLY A 6 -14.07 -4.36 7.06
CA GLY A 6 -15.04 -5.31 6.50
C GLY A 6 -14.43 -6.27 5.49
N LEU A 7 -13.12 -6.49 5.53
CA LEU A 7 -12.46 -7.53 4.77
C LEU A 7 -12.74 -8.90 5.40
N VAL A 8 -12.80 -9.93 4.56
CA VAL A 8 -12.98 -11.31 5.06
C VAL A 8 -11.75 -11.70 5.87
N PRO A 9 -11.91 -12.23 7.10
CA PRO A 9 -10.79 -12.65 7.93
C PRO A 9 -9.86 -13.62 7.19
N ARG A 10 -8.59 -13.30 7.09
CA ARG A 10 -7.57 -14.10 6.39
C ARG A 10 -6.20 -13.98 7.08
N GLY A 11 -5.28 -14.83 6.62
CA GLY A 11 -3.96 -14.96 7.22
C GLY A 11 -3.96 -15.77 8.49
N LYS A 12 -2.79 -16.09 9.00
CA LYS A 12 -2.63 -16.88 10.25
C LYS A 12 -3.25 -16.17 11.46
N GLU A 13 -3.29 -14.85 11.42
CA GLU A 13 -3.79 -13.98 12.50
C GLU A 13 -5.23 -13.53 12.30
N ASN A 14 -5.93 -14.00 11.23
CA ASN A 14 -7.32 -13.65 10.93
C ASN A 14 -7.54 -12.14 10.74
N PHE A 15 -6.65 -11.46 10.04
CA PHE A 15 -6.80 -10.05 9.72
C PHE A 15 -8.09 -9.78 8.95
N ASN A 16 -8.80 -8.72 9.30
CA ASN A 16 -10.09 -8.31 8.71
C ASN A 16 -10.16 -6.82 8.39
N SER A 17 -9.03 -6.14 8.45
CA SER A 17 -8.85 -4.73 8.16
C SER A 17 -7.47 -4.48 7.56
N CYS A 18 -7.29 -3.36 6.88
CA CYS A 18 -6.02 -2.94 6.33
C CYS A 18 -5.84 -1.44 6.56
N LEU A 19 -4.71 -1.05 7.15
CA LEU A 19 -4.31 0.36 7.24
C LEU A 19 -3.59 0.73 5.95
N ILE A 20 -4.14 1.71 5.21
CA ILE A 20 -3.51 2.29 4.04
C ILE A 20 -2.83 3.60 4.41
N ILE A 21 -1.56 3.69 4.09
CA ILE A 21 -0.74 4.88 4.30
C ILE A 21 -0.20 5.34 2.96
N VAL A 22 -0.37 6.63 2.67
CA VAL A 22 0.10 7.25 1.43
C VAL A 22 1.12 8.33 1.79
N ASP A 23 2.31 8.26 1.22
CA ASP A 23 3.24 9.37 1.27
C ASP A 23 2.80 10.46 0.28
N ARG A 24 2.56 11.65 0.78
CA ARG A 24 2.04 12.76 -0.02
C ARG A 24 3.01 13.27 -1.07
N PHE A 25 4.30 13.11 -0.85
CA PHE A 25 5.33 13.55 -1.79
C PHE A 25 5.52 12.55 -2.92
N SER A 26 5.94 11.34 -2.61
CA SER A 26 6.24 10.30 -3.60
C SER A 26 5.00 9.65 -4.20
N LYS A 27 3.85 9.74 -3.51
CA LYS A 27 2.62 8.99 -3.80
C LYS A 27 2.75 7.49 -3.55
N SER A 28 3.82 7.06 -2.86
CA SER A 28 3.97 5.66 -2.51
C SER A 28 2.94 5.24 -1.46
N ILE A 29 2.52 4.00 -1.55
CA ILE A 29 1.55 3.41 -0.64
C ILE A 29 2.20 2.32 0.21
N ARG A 30 1.67 2.17 1.42
CA ARG A 30 1.87 1.02 2.31
C ARG A 30 0.51 0.47 2.70
N CYS A 31 0.36 -0.85 2.58
CA CYS A 31 -0.86 -1.57 2.96
C CYS A 31 -0.49 -2.52 4.11
N LEU A 32 -1.00 -2.27 5.28
CA LEU A 32 -0.64 -2.99 6.50
C LEU A 32 -1.85 -3.78 7.01
N PRO A 33 -1.80 -5.13 7.01
CA PRO A 33 -2.89 -5.95 7.54
C PRO A 33 -3.07 -5.69 9.03
N SER A 34 -4.29 -5.72 9.50
CA SER A 34 -4.67 -5.37 10.87
C SER A 34 -6.03 -5.96 11.24
N HIS A 35 -6.45 -5.72 12.48
CA HIS A 35 -7.78 -6.08 12.94
C HIS A 35 -8.66 -4.84 13.11
N LYS A 36 -9.94 -4.98 12.81
CA LYS A 36 -10.92 -3.92 13.05
C LYS A 36 -10.90 -3.45 14.51
N ASN A 37 -10.66 -4.37 15.44
CA ASN A 37 -10.66 -4.11 16.88
C ASN A 37 -9.30 -3.71 17.45
N ASP A 38 -8.29 -3.49 16.62
CA ASP A 38 -6.99 -2.98 17.08
C ASP A 38 -7.16 -1.70 17.87
N THR A 39 -6.44 -1.58 18.96
CA THR A 39 -6.44 -0.39 19.81
C THR A 39 -5.57 0.72 19.20
N ALA A 40 -5.62 1.90 19.80
CA ALA A 40 -4.70 2.99 19.43
C ALA A 40 -3.24 2.61 19.66
N MET A 41 -2.95 1.76 20.66
CA MET A 41 -1.60 1.24 20.92
C MET A 41 -1.16 0.28 19.82
N ASP A 42 -2.01 -0.68 19.43
CA ASP A 42 -1.71 -1.62 18.34
C ASP A 42 -1.47 -0.87 17.04
N THR A 43 -2.31 0.13 16.74
CA THR A 43 -2.15 1.03 15.61
C THR A 43 -0.81 1.77 15.65
N ALA A 44 -0.41 2.27 16.81
CA ALA A 44 0.86 2.97 16.96
C ALA A 44 2.07 2.03 16.76
N LEU A 45 2.01 0.81 17.27
CA LEU A 45 3.04 -0.20 17.05
C LEU A 45 3.11 -0.61 15.57
N LEU A 46 1.96 -0.81 14.92
CA LEU A 46 1.89 -1.10 13.49
C LEU A 46 2.55 0.01 12.67
N PHE A 47 2.23 1.27 12.97
CA PHE A 47 2.81 2.43 12.31
C PHE A 47 4.31 2.57 12.61
N TRP A 48 4.72 2.37 13.85
CA TRP A 48 6.12 2.42 14.26
C TRP A 48 6.97 1.41 13.49
N ASN A 49 6.56 0.15 13.50
CA ASN A 49 7.32 -0.95 12.91
C ASN A 49 7.43 -0.86 11.38
N ASN A 50 6.46 -0.25 10.71
CA ASN A 50 6.40 -0.25 9.24
C ASN A 50 6.74 1.11 8.60
N ILE A 51 6.55 2.21 9.33
CA ILE A 51 6.77 3.56 8.80
C ILE A 51 7.93 4.24 9.49
N ILE A 52 7.87 4.40 10.82
CA ILE A 52 8.91 5.14 11.54
C ILE A 52 10.26 4.42 11.45
N SER A 53 10.27 3.09 11.56
CA SER A 53 11.50 2.29 11.46
C SER A 53 12.17 2.36 10.08
N THR A 54 11.40 2.65 9.03
CA THR A 54 11.91 2.64 7.63
C THR A 54 12.06 4.03 7.01
N CYS A 55 11.20 4.96 7.39
CA CYS A 55 11.12 6.29 6.79
C CYS A 55 11.42 7.42 7.78
N GLY A 56 11.56 7.10 9.08
CA GLY A 56 11.69 8.09 10.15
C GLY A 56 10.36 8.71 10.58
N VAL A 57 10.44 9.64 11.53
CA VAL A 57 9.26 10.32 12.09
C VAL A 57 8.70 11.33 11.10
N PRO A 58 7.42 11.21 10.70
CA PRO A 58 6.82 12.15 9.76
C PRO A 58 6.59 13.52 10.41
N LYS A 59 6.72 14.59 9.64
CA LYS A 59 6.42 15.96 10.12
C LYS A 59 4.92 16.16 10.36
N ILE A 60 4.08 15.56 9.50
CA ILE A 60 2.62 15.72 9.54
C ILE A 60 1.98 14.37 9.22
N ILE A 61 1.00 13.98 10.00
CA ILE A 61 0.10 12.85 9.73
C ILE A 61 -1.29 13.41 9.47
N ILE A 62 -1.88 13.00 8.35
CA ILE A 62 -3.26 13.34 8.00
C ILE A 62 -4.08 12.07 8.00
N SER A 63 -5.20 12.07 8.73
CA SER A 63 -6.12 10.93 8.83
C SER A 63 -7.56 11.41 8.94
N ASP A 64 -8.48 10.48 8.84
CA ASP A 64 -9.86 10.71 9.26
C ASP A 64 -9.97 10.88 10.78
N ARG A 65 -11.19 11.04 11.27
CA ARG A 65 -11.47 11.17 12.71
C ARG A 65 -11.79 9.83 13.37
N ASP A 66 -11.22 8.73 12.87
CA ASP A 66 -11.36 7.45 13.55
C ASP A 66 -10.92 7.57 15.03
N PRO A 67 -11.65 6.96 15.98
CA PRO A 67 -11.30 6.98 17.41
C PRO A 67 -9.86 6.56 17.72
N LYS A 68 -9.27 5.69 16.92
CA LYS A 68 -7.88 5.26 17.08
C LYS A 68 -6.91 6.43 16.91
N PHE A 69 -7.15 7.30 15.90
CA PHE A 69 -6.30 8.44 15.58
C PHE A 69 -6.61 9.68 16.42
N THR A 70 -7.81 9.77 17.00
CA THR A 70 -8.20 10.90 17.87
C THR A 70 -7.99 10.60 19.37
N SER A 71 -7.52 9.40 19.70
CA SER A 71 -7.31 8.99 21.09
C SER A 71 -6.26 9.88 21.80
N LYS A 72 -6.41 10.07 23.11
CA LYS A 72 -5.43 10.79 23.93
C LYS A 72 -4.03 10.15 23.84
N PHE A 73 -3.98 8.84 23.76
CA PHE A 73 -2.73 8.08 23.60
C PHE A 73 -2.02 8.46 22.30
N TRP A 74 -2.73 8.41 21.19
CA TRP A 74 -2.20 8.73 19.86
C TRP A 74 -1.71 10.18 19.80
N THR A 75 -2.54 11.11 20.26
CA THR A 75 -2.22 12.52 20.28
C THR A 75 -0.96 12.80 21.11
N LYS A 76 -0.88 12.23 22.33
CA LYS A 76 0.27 12.42 23.22
C LYS A 76 1.55 11.82 22.64
N LEU A 77 1.47 10.63 22.04
CA LEU A 77 2.62 9.97 21.42
C LEU A 77 3.23 10.84 20.33
N TYR A 78 2.41 11.34 19.40
CA TYR A 78 2.90 12.12 18.27
C TYR A 78 3.29 13.54 18.63
N ASP A 79 2.67 14.12 19.64
CA ASP A 79 3.12 15.39 20.24
C ASP A 79 4.55 15.25 20.78
N MET A 80 4.85 14.18 21.52
CA MET A 80 6.20 13.89 22.01
C MET A 80 7.22 13.64 20.89
N LEU A 81 6.80 13.13 19.75
CA LEU A 81 7.64 12.93 18.56
C LEU A 81 7.78 14.19 17.69
N GLY A 82 7.12 15.29 18.06
CA GLY A 82 7.11 16.53 17.29
C GLY A 82 6.34 16.43 15.96
N THR A 83 5.45 15.45 15.84
CA THR A 83 4.61 15.23 14.65
C THR A 83 3.30 16.00 14.77
N LYS A 84 2.97 16.81 13.77
CA LYS A 84 1.68 17.47 13.69
C LYS A 84 0.60 16.51 13.22
N LEU A 85 -0.45 16.34 14.02
CA LEU A 85 -1.65 15.61 13.61
C LEU A 85 -2.64 16.57 12.94
N ALA A 86 -3.14 16.21 11.78
CA ALA A 86 -4.16 16.92 11.04
C ALA A 86 -5.28 15.95 10.65
N PHE A 87 -6.51 16.39 10.78
CA PHE A 87 -7.67 15.57 10.42
C PHE A 87 -8.34 16.13 9.17
N TYR A 88 -8.86 15.25 8.34
CA TYR A 88 -9.68 15.67 7.21
C TYR A 88 -10.86 16.51 7.71
N THR A 89 -10.99 17.70 7.13
CA THR A 89 -12.12 18.58 7.36
C THR A 89 -12.77 18.91 6.02
N ALA A 90 -14.08 19.01 6.00
CA ALA A 90 -14.85 19.35 4.82
C ALA A 90 -14.51 20.71 4.17
N TYR A 91 -13.63 21.50 4.82
CA TYR A 91 -13.29 22.87 4.43
C TYR A 91 -11.97 23.04 3.64
N LEU A 92 -11.22 21.97 3.35
CA LEU A 92 -9.98 22.06 2.56
C LEU A 92 -10.00 21.08 1.36
N PRO A 93 -10.93 21.24 0.40
CA PRO A 93 -11.14 20.24 -0.65
C PRO A 93 -10.01 20.16 -1.68
N GLN A 94 -9.20 21.20 -1.85
CA GLN A 94 -8.22 21.24 -2.94
C GLN A 94 -6.91 20.47 -2.66
N THR A 95 -6.53 20.28 -1.42
CA THR A 95 -5.28 19.61 -1.05
C THR A 95 -5.52 18.15 -0.67
N ASP A 96 -6.72 17.81 -0.22
CA ASP A 96 -7.07 16.50 0.33
C ASP A 96 -7.76 15.58 -0.69
N GLY A 97 -8.48 16.13 -1.68
CA GLY A 97 -9.21 15.35 -2.68
C GLY A 97 -8.32 14.40 -3.53
N LEU A 98 -7.02 14.68 -3.61
CA LEU A 98 -6.09 13.80 -4.31
C LEU A 98 -5.70 12.59 -3.46
N ALA A 99 -5.41 12.81 -2.18
CA ALA A 99 -5.10 11.73 -1.24
C ALA A 99 -6.32 10.84 -1.01
N GLU A 100 -7.50 11.44 -0.85
CA GLU A 100 -8.77 10.74 -0.73
C GLU A 100 -9.08 9.86 -1.95
N ARG A 101 -8.91 10.38 -3.17
CA ARG A 101 -9.06 9.58 -4.41
C ARG A 101 -8.05 8.44 -4.49
N MET A 102 -6.82 8.64 -4.03
CA MET A 102 -5.82 7.58 -3.97
C MET A 102 -6.22 6.49 -3.00
N ILE A 103 -6.70 6.85 -1.82
CA ILE A 103 -7.20 5.90 -0.81
C ILE A 103 -8.41 5.15 -1.35
N GLN A 104 -9.40 5.84 -1.95
CA GLN A 104 -10.54 5.19 -2.62
C GLN A 104 -10.10 4.23 -3.72
N THR A 105 -9.17 4.64 -4.57
CA THR A 105 -8.62 3.77 -5.63
C THR A 105 -8.00 2.52 -5.03
N MET A 106 -7.25 2.66 -3.93
CA MET A 106 -6.65 1.52 -3.25
C MET A 106 -7.68 0.64 -2.55
N GLU A 107 -8.68 1.22 -1.97
CA GLU A 107 -9.81 0.47 -1.39
C GLU A 107 -10.51 -0.36 -2.46
N ASP A 108 -10.80 0.22 -3.61
CA ASP A 108 -11.42 -0.48 -4.74
C ASP A 108 -10.52 -1.61 -5.28
N ILE A 109 -9.21 -1.36 -5.40
CA ILE A 109 -8.25 -2.38 -5.80
C ILE A 109 -8.23 -3.52 -4.79
N LEU A 110 -8.11 -3.23 -3.50
CA LEU A 110 -8.10 -4.24 -2.45
C LEU A 110 -9.41 -5.04 -2.41
N ARG A 111 -10.56 -4.39 -2.51
CA ARG A 111 -11.87 -5.07 -2.54
C ARG A 111 -11.99 -5.99 -3.74
N ARG A 112 -11.56 -5.57 -4.93
CA ARG A 112 -11.53 -6.41 -6.14
C ARG A 112 -10.57 -7.58 -5.99
N PHE A 113 -9.38 -7.35 -5.42
CA PHE A 113 -8.42 -8.42 -5.14
C PHE A 113 -8.96 -9.41 -4.11
N CYS A 114 -9.61 -8.93 -3.05
CA CYS A 114 -10.27 -9.80 -2.08
C CYS A 114 -11.36 -10.65 -2.73
N ALA A 115 -12.21 -10.06 -3.58
CA ALA A 115 -13.23 -10.79 -4.31
C ALA A 115 -12.61 -11.84 -5.25
N TYR A 116 -11.61 -11.44 -6.03
CA TYR A 116 -10.89 -12.36 -6.92
C TYR A 116 -10.21 -13.51 -6.15
N ALA A 117 -9.55 -13.21 -5.03
CA ALA A 117 -8.91 -14.20 -4.18
C ALA A 117 -9.89 -15.20 -3.56
N MET A 118 -11.17 -14.81 -3.43
CA MET A 118 -12.23 -15.71 -2.94
C MET A 118 -12.80 -16.63 -4.03
N GLU A 119 -12.85 -16.15 -5.27
CA GLU A 119 -13.41 -16.89 -6.41
C GLU A 119 -12.36 -17.81 -7.06
N TYR A 120 -11.10 -17.39 -7.07
CA TYR A 120 -10.05 -18.13 -7.75
C TYR A 120 -9.43 -19.16 -6.81
N LYS A 121 -9.66 -20.43 -7.15
CA LYS A 121 -8.92 -21.57 -6.59
C LYS A 121 -7.77 -21.87 -7.54
N ASP A 122 -6.57 -22.04 -7.03
CA ASP A 122 -5.47 -22.55 -7.82
C ASP A 122 -5.71 -24.03 -8.21
N HIS A 123 -4.81 -24.58 -9.01
CA HIS A 123 -4.90 -25.98 -9.47
C HIS A 123 -4.86 -27.00 -8.30
N GLU A 124 -4.42 -26.57 -7.12
CA GLU A 124 -4.37 -27.37 -5.89
C GLU A 124 -5.58 -27.13 -4.98
N GLY A 125 -6.50 -26.23 -5.37
CA GLY A 125 -7.73 -25.93 -4.62
C GLY A 125 -7.57 -24.94 -3.49
N TYR A 126 -6.40 -24.29 -3.36
CA TYR A 126 -6.18 -23.24 -2.37
C TYR A 126 -6.79 -21.90 -2.81
N THR A 127 -7.52 -21.25 -1.92
CA THR A 127 -7.96 -19.88 -2.13
C THR A 127 -6.81 -18.92 -1.79
N HIS A 128 -6.55 -17.97 -2.70
CA HIS A 128 -5.55 -16.95 -2.42
C HIS A 128 -5.98 -16.06 -1.24
N ASP A 129 -5.07 -15.87 -0.32
CA ASP A 129 -5.27 -15.02 0.85
C ASP A 129 -4.92 -13.57 0.49
N TRP A 130 -5.85 -12.62 0.69
CA TRP A 130 -5.62 -11.21 0.38
C TRP A 130 -4.41 -10.64 1.14
N VAL A 131 -4.12 -11.13 2.33
CA VAL A 131 -2.97 -10.71 3.14
C VAL A 131 -1.66 -11.06 2.42
N THR A 132 -1.56 -12.24 1.83
CA THR A 132 -0.39 -12.66 1.06
C THR A 132 -0.24 -11.91 -0.26
N LEU A 133 -1.32 -11.35 -0.80
CA LEU A 133 -1.32 -10.56 -2.04
C LEU A 133 -0.96 -9.08 -1.82
N LEU A 134 -1.07 -8.56 -0.59
CA LEU A 134 -0.79 -7.15 -0.31
C LEU A 134 0.59 -6.67 -0.81
N PRO A 135 1.69 -7.41 -0.62
CA PRO A 135 3.00 -7.00 -1.13
C PRO A 135 3.01 -6.85 -2.66
N SER A 136 2.32 -7.73 -3.38
CA SER A 136 2.22 -7.69 -4.84
C SER A 136 1.40 -6.49 -5.32
N VAL A 137 0.28 -6.20 -4.66
CA VAL A 137 -0.56 -5.02 -4.94
C VAL A 137 0.23 -3.75 -4.69
N GLN A 138 0.92 -3.66 -3.56
CA GLN A 138 1.74 -2.52 -3.19
C GLN A 138 2.89 -2.31 -4.19
N LEU A 139 3.56 -3.39 -4.60
CA LEU A 139 4.63 -3.35 -5.59
C LEU A 139 4.08 -2.87 -6.94
N ALA A 140 2.99 -3.44 -7.42
CA ALA A 140 2.37 -3.06 -8.69
C ALA A 140 1.98 -1.58 -8.73
N TYR A 141 1.36 -1.07 -7.66
CA TYR A 141 1.00 0.34 -7.55
C TYR A 141 2.24 1.23 -7.52
N ASN A 142 3.21 0.93 -6.66
CA ASN A 142 4.38 1.77 -6.46
C ASN A 142 5.34 1.77 -7.67
N THR A 143 5.21 0.81 -8.58
CA THR A 143 5.97 0.74 -9.84
C THR A 143 5.18 1.20 -11.07
N SER A 144 3.90 1.53 -10.90
CA SER A 144 3.08 2.14 -11.94
C SER A 144 3.27 3.66 -11.98
N GLN A 145 3.20 4.26 -13.17
CA GLN A 145 3.35 5.71 -13.32
C GLN A 145 2.15 6.44 -12.72
N HIS A 146 2.42 7.33 -11.77
CA HIS A 146 1.38 8.13 -11.14
C HIS A 146 1.04 9.35 -11.99
N PHE A 147 -0.24 9.62 -12.19
CA PHE A 147 -0.71 10.68 -13.11
C PHE A 147 -0.23 12.10 -12.74
N THR A 148 -0.10 12.40 -11.43
CA THR A 148 0.32 13.72 -10.95
C THR A 148 1.83 13.94 -11.09
N THR A 149 2.64 12.95 -10.69
CA THR A 149 4.10 13.09 -10.68
C THR A 149 4.73 12.71 -12.02
N ARG A 150 3.98 12.04 -12.89
CA ARG A 150 4.46 11.45 -14.15
C ARG A 150 5.66 10.51 -13.96
N LYS A 151 5.88 10.08 -12.73
CA LYS A 151 6.91 9.13 -12.32
C LYS A 151 6.29 8.02 -11.48
N THR A 152 6.98 6.92 -11.34
CA THR A 152 6.55 5.86 -10.42
C THR A 152 6.82 6.30 -8.98
N PRO A 153 5.93 6.01 -8.03
CA PRO A 153 6.17 6.29 -6.61
C PRO A 153 7.51 5.73 -6.11
N ALA A 154 7.87 4.53 -6.53
CA ALA A 154 9.14 3.91 -6.15
C ALA A 154 10.35 4.73 -6.62
N LEU A 155 10.32 5.28 -7.85
CA LEU A 155 11.40 6.13 -8.35
C LEU A 155 11.51 7.43 -7.55
N VAL A 156 10.39 8.03 -7.16
CA VAL A 156 10.38 9.27 -6.38
C VAL A 156 10.85 9.04 -4.95
N GLU A 157 10.49 7.89 -4.34
CA GLU A 157 10.85 7.54 -2.97
C GLU A 157 12.30 7.06 -2.85
N LYS A 158 12.75 6.21 -3.78
CA LYS A 158 13.99 5.42 -3.68
C LYS A 158 15.06 5.81 -4.69
N TRP A 159 14.75 6.69 -5.65
CA TRP A 159 15.62 7.07 -6.77
C TRP A 159 15.90 5.96 -7.77
N TRP A 160 15.24 4.82 -7.68
CA TRP A 160 15.34 3.70 -8.62
C TRP A 160 14.01 2.93 -8.70
N ASN A 161 13.76 2.28 -9.83
CA ASN A 161 12.61 1.41 -10.00
C ASN A 161 12.99 -0.05 -9.69
N PRO A 162 12.23 -0.75 -8.83
CA PRO A 162 12.41 -2.17 -8.62
C PRO A 162 12.28 -2.95 -9.92
N LEU A 163 13.13 -3.95 -10.12
CA LEU A 163 12.96 -4.90 -11.21
C LEU A 163 11.76 -5.79 -10.90
N LEU A 164 10.85 -5.87 -11.84
CA LEU A 164 9.69 -6.75 -11.72
C LEU A 164 10.01 -8.12 -12.32
N PRO A 165 9.40 -9.21 -11.84
CA PRO A 165 9.56 -10.53 -12.42
C PRO A 165 9.31 -10.55 -13.94
N VAL A 166 8.33 -9.78 -14.42
CA VAL A 166 8.01 -9.64 -15.85
C VAL A 166 9.18 -9.05 -16.67
N ASN A 167 10.05 -8.24 -16.07
CA ASN A 167 11.20 -7.67 -16.76
C ASN A 167 12.27 -8.74 -17.04
N HIS A 168 12.44 -9.71 -16.15
CA HIS A 168 13.30 -10.87 -16.39
C HIS A 168 12.74 -11.76 -17.48
N LEU A 169 11.44 -12.02 -17.49
CA LEU A 169 10.80 -12.82 -18.56
C LEU A 169 10.96 -12.14 -19.92
N LYS A 170 10.75 -10.82 -20.04
CA LYS A 170 10.98 -10.09 -21.29
C LYS A 170 12.42 -10.18 -21.77
N LYS A 171 13.40 -10.05 -20.88
CA LYS A 171 14.82 -10.16 -21.21
C LYS A 171 15.14 -11.57 -21.74
N HIS A 172 14.62 -12.62 -21.09
CA HIS A 172 14.80 -13.99 -21.53
C HIS A 172 14.16 -14.28 -22.90
N LEU A 173 12.93 -13.78 -23.11
CA LEU A 173 12.24 -13.93 -24.40
C LEU A 173 12.96 -13.21 -25.54
N LEU A 174 13.49 -12.01 -25.29
CA LEU A 174 14.28 -11.28 -26.28
C LEU A 174 15.60 -11.99 -26.61
N THR A 175 16.25 -12.59 -25.61
CA THR A 175 17.47 -13.39 -25.82
C THR A 175 17.19 -14.63 -26.64
N ILE A 176 16.11 -15.37 -26.35
CA ILE A 176 15.68 -16.54 -27.14
C ILE A 176 15.36 -16.12 -28.59
N HIS A 177 14.71 -14.97 -28.78
CA HIS A 177 14.35 -14.50 -30.13
C HIS A 177 15.57 -14.05 -30.95
N SER A 178 16.59 -13.46 -30.31
CA SER A 178 17.85 -13.12 -30.98
C SER A 178 18.63 -14.39 -31.39
N THR A 179 18.74 -15.34 -30.47
CA THR A 179 19.41 -16.64 -30.75
C THR A 179 18.69 -17.44 -31.84
N ALA A 180 17.34 -17.38 -31.89
CA ALA A 180 16.57 -18.05 -32.93
C ALA A 180 16.75 -17.42 -34.34
N LYS A 181 17.02 -16.09 -34.42
CA LYS A 181 17.33 -15.44 -35.69
C LYS A 181 18.69 -15.83 -36.22
N ASP A 182 19.69 -16.02 -35.33
CA ASP A 182 21.04 -16.43 -35.71
C ASP A 182 21.09 -17.87 -36.29
N PHE A 183 20.06 -18.71 -36.05
CA PHE A 183 19.92 -20.06 -36.61
C PHE A 183 19.23 -20.07 -37.99
N HIS A 184 18.63 -18.98 -38.44
CA HIS A 184 17.99 -18.92 -39.76
C HIS A 184 18.87 -18.32 -40.88
N GLU A 185 20.07 -17.84 -40.55
CA GLU A 185 21.05 -17.27 -41.47
C GLU A 185 22.25 -18.23 -41.76
N ILE A 186 22.12 -19.53 -41.45
CA ILE A 186 23.03 -20.60 -41.87
C ILE A 186 22.24 -21.52 -42.80
#